data_b8bc3fe046e86a2de63f37d32ed06dd9
#
_entry.id   b8bc3fe046e86a2de63f37d32ed06dd9
#
_cell.length_a   1.000
_cell.length_b   1.000
_cell.length_c   1.000
_cell.angle_alpha   90.00
_cell.angle_beta   90.00
_cell.angle_gamma   90.00
#
_symmetry.space_group_name_H-M   'P 1'
#
loop_
_entity.id
_entity.type
_entity.pdbx_description
1 polymer ?
#
loop_
_entity_poly.entity_id
_entity_poly.type
_entity_poly.pdbx_seq_one_letter_code
_entity_poly.pdbx_strand_id
1 'polypeptide(L)'
;GGYTMKKRIGSLLLILALCFTLLPTAVLAADSNKTSITTKDELLQFAEAVDKGEYKDKTDAVVSLDADLDLTGVVWKPIGSVFATDGTLQNYFSGKFYGNGYTISNLDFSENYGKTEYPSFGFFSEVYDAEISGLTIQGK
;
A
#
# COMPACT_ATOMS: atom_id res chain seq x y z
N GLY A 1 68.69 5.91 39.02
CA GLY A 1 67.55 5.05 39.15
C GLY A 1 66.25 5.76 38.70
N GLY A 2 65.82 5.56 37.45
CA GLY A 2 64.59 6.15 36.99
C GLY A 2 63.44 5.11 37.01
N TYR A 3 62.42 5.40 37.79
CA TYR A 3 61.16 4.63 37.75
C TYR A 3 60.21 5.28 36.77
N THR A 4 59.95 4.59 35.68
CA THR A 4 58.90 4.96 34.73
C THR A 4 57.57 4.37 35.18
N MET A 5 56.67 5.20 35.66
CA MET A 5 55.28 4.81 35.90
C MET A 5 54.53 4.69 34.56
N LYS A 6 54.23 3.47 34.13
CA LYS A 6 53.31 3.18 33.02
C LYS A 6 51.89 3.45 33.52
N LYS A 7 51.27 4.51 32.99
CA LYS A 7 49.86 4.81 33.22
C LYS A 7 49.01 3.74 32.55
N ARG A 8 48.24 3.00 33.32
CA ARG A 8 47.15 2.13 32.86
C ARG A 8 45.94 3.01 32.54
N ILE A 9 45.82 3.45 31.29
CA ILE A 9 44.62 4.06 30.74
C ILE A 9 44.15 3.12 29.67
N GLY A 10 43.24 2.22 29.96
CA GLY A 10 42.77 1.26 28.96
C GLY A 10 41.63 0.37 29.42
N SER A 11 40.83 0.79 30.41
CA SER A 11 39.74 -0.08 30.87
C SER A 11 38.39 0.61 31.10
N LEU A 12 38.25 1.87 30.68
CA LEU A 12 37.00 2.60 30.92
C LEU A 12 36.20 2.90 29.63
N LEU A 13 36.70 2.50 28.47
CA LEU A 13 36.05 2.75 27.16
C LEU A 13 35.31 1.54 26.60
N LEU A 14 35.36 0.38 27.27
CA LEU A 14 34.73 -0.86 26.76
C LEU A 14 33.39 -1.20 27.41
N ILE A 15 32.93 -0.41 28.40
CA ILE A 15 31.66 -0.69 29.10
C ILE A 15 30.48 0.14 28.55
N LEU A 16 30.74 1.17 27.75
CA LEU A 16 29.65 2.01 27.19
C LEU A 16 29.08 1.51 25.87
N ALA A 17 29.67 0.50 25.26
CA ALA A 17 29.22 -0.05 23.98
C ALA A 17 28.23 -1.23 24.09
N LEU A 18 27.99 -1.75 25.29
CA LEU A 18 27.20 -2.97 25.53
C LEU A 18 25.76 -2.72 26.03
N CYS A 19 25.38 -1.47 26.28
CA CYS A 19 24.03 -1.14 26.75
C CYS A 19 23.04 -0.79 25.63
N PHE A 20 23.42 -0.88 24.36
CA PHE A 20 22.54 -0.47 23.25
C PHE A 20 21.84 -1.64 22.51
N THR A 21 21.93 -2.87 23.02
CA THR A 21 21.43 -4.05 22.28
C THR A 21 20.29 -4.80 22.95
N LEU A 22 19.60 -4.21 23.92
CA LEU A 22 18.45 -4.84 24.56
C LEU A 22 17.24 -3.91 24.64
N LEU A 23 16.95 -3.18 23.56
CA LEU A 23 15.57 -2.81 23.31
C LEU A 23 14.92 -4.04 22.65
N PRO A 24 13.90 -4.65 23.28
CA PRO A 24 13.07 -5.57 22.56
C PRO A 24 12.41 -4.74 21.45
N THR A 25 12.89 -4.86 20.22
CA THR A 25 12.07 -4.57 19.07
C THR A 25 10.94 -5.57 19.17
N ALA A 26 9.84 -5.18 19.80
CA ALA A 26 8.57 -5.78 19.51
C ALA A 26 8.35 -5.46 18.03
N VAL A 27 8.82 -6.36 17.18
CA VAL A 27 8.31 -6.50 15.83
C VAL A 27 6.86 -6.88 16.07
N LEU A 28 5.97 -5.87 16.09
CA LEU A 28 4.59 -6.08 15.72
C LEU A 28 4.71 -6.72 14.34
N ALA A 29 4.48 -8.02 14.27
CA ALA A 29 4.24 -8.68 13.01
C ALA A 29 3.02 -7.97 12.44
N ALA A 30 3.25 -6.98 11.58
CA ALA A 30 2.20 -6.43 10.75
C ALA A 30 1.63 -7.65 10.04
N ASP A 31 0.32 -7.87 10.20
CA ASP A 31 -0.38 -8.91 9.48
C ASP A 31 -0.12 -8.63 8.00
N SER A 32 0.73 -9.43 7.36
CA SER A 32 1.24 -9.19 6.01
C SER A 32 0.12 -9.22 4.96
N ASN A 33 -1.09 -9.61 5.38
CA ASN A 33 -2.28 -9.66 4.54
C ASN A 33 -3.20 -8.45 4.73
N LYS A 34 -2.80 -7.47 5.56
CA LYS A 34 -3.62 -6.29 5.88
C LYS A 34 -2.99 -5.00 5.38
N THR A 35 -3.73 -4.24 4.57
CA THR A 35 -3.35 -2.92 4.06
C THR A 35 -4.36 -1.89 4.54
N SER A 36 -3.91 -0.84 5.22
CA SER A 36 -4.71 0.32 5.61
C SER A 36 -4.42 1.47 4.65
N ILE A 37 -5.45 2.15 4.19
CA ILE A 37 -5.37 3.30 3.28
C ILE A 37 -5.98 4.50 4.00
N THR A 38 -5.12 5.48 4.31
CA THR A 38 -5.48 6.73 4.98
C THR A 38 -5.15 7.96 4.15
N THR A 39 -4.35 7.79 3.09
CA THR A 39 -3.90 8.86 2.23
C THR A 39 -4.12 8.54 0.75
N LYS A 40 -4.16 9.58 -0.07
CA LYS A 40 -4.22 9.48 -1.53
C LYS A 40 -3.04 8.67 -2.10
N ASP A 41 -1.84 8.89 -1.56
CA ASP A 41 -0.63 8.22 -2.04
C ASP A 41 -0.66 6.73 -1.73
N GLU A 42 -1.18 6.31 -0.57
CA GLU A 42 -1.37 4.89 -0.24
C GLU A 42 -2.40 4.23 -1.15
N LEU A 43 -3.48 4.96 -1.50
CA LEU A 43 -4.45 4.46 -2.48
C LEU A 43 -3.82 4.25 -3.86
N LEU A 44 -2.98 5.18 -4.33
CA LEU A 44 -2.29 5.05 -5.61
C LEU A 44 -1.27 3.90 -5.59
N GLN A 45 -0.56 3.70 -4.48
CA GLN A 45 0.34 2.56 -4.29
C GLN A 45 -0.43 1.23 -4.30
N PHE A 46 -1.59 1.17 -3.65
CA PHE A 46 -2.46 -0.01 -3.73
C PHE A 46 -2.91 -0.30 -5.16
N ALA A 47 -3.36 0.72 -5.91
CA ALA A 47 -3.76 0.56 -7.31
C ALA A 47 -2.60 0.02 -8.18
N GLU A 48 -1.40 0.56 -7.98
CA GLU A 48 -0.20 0.10 -8.68
C GLU A 48 0.17 -1.35 -8.31
N ALA A 49 0.04 -1.74 -7.05
CA ALA A 49 0.30 -3.10 -6.58
C ALA A 49 -0.68 -4.11 -7.21
N VAL A 50 -1.98 -3.75 -7.35
CA VAL A 50 -2.95 -4.58 -8.09
C VAL A 50 -2.55 -4.70 -9.56
N ASP A 51 -2.17 -3.61 -10.21
CA ASP A 51 -1.74 -3.60 -11.62
C ASP A 51 -0.45 -4.42 -11.84
N LYS A 52 0.40 -4.55 -10.81
CA LYS A 52 1.57 -5.46 -10.81
C LYS A 52 1.23 -6.92 -10.52
N GLY A 53 0.00 -7.23 -10.15
CA GLY A 53 -0.47 -8.57 -9.84
C GLY A 53 -0.21 -9.03 -8.41
N GLU A 54 0.16 -8.12 -7.49
CA GLU A 54 0.44 -8.46 -6.09
C GLU A 54 -0.81 -8.93 -5.33
N TYR A 55 -2.00 -8.60 -5.83
CA TYR A 55 -3.30 -8.99 -5.28
C TYR A 55 -4.02 -10.08 -6.09
N LYS A 56 -3.38 -10.60 -7.13
CA LYS A 56 -3.96 -11.68 -7.94
C LYS A 56 -4.04 -12.97 -7.12
N ASP A 57 -5.23 -13.58 -7.08
CA ASP A 57 -5.53 -14.81 -6.34
C ASP A 57 -5.26 -14.71 -4.82
N LYS A 58 -5.25 -13.49 -4.26
CA LYS A 58 -5.04 -13.19 -2.84
C LYS A 58 -6.37 -13.00 -2.09
N THR A 59 -7.22 -14.01 -2.08
CA THR A 59 -8.58 -13.93 -1.50
C THR A 59 -8.60 -13.67 0.01
N ASP A 60 -7.48 -13.88 0.70
CA ASP A 60 -7.27 -13.62 2.11
C ASP A 60 -6.72 -12.22 2.42
N ALA A 61 -6.27 -11.47 1.39
CA ALA A 61 -5.82 -10.11 1.56
C ALA A 61 -6.98 -9.20 1.99
N VAL A 62 -6.71 -8.33 2.96
CA VAL A 62 -7.66 -7.35 3.47
C VAL A 62 -7.12 -5.95 3.25
N VAL A 63 -7.88 -5.14 2.55
CA VAL A 63 -7.60 -3.71 2.32
C VAL A 63 -8.70 -2.91 2.98
N SER A 64 -8.36 -1.95 3.81
CA SER A 64 -9.31 -1.06 4.47
C SER A 64 -9.07 0.40 4.11
N LEU A 65 -10.13 1.10 3.79
CA LEU A 65 -10.13 2.56 3.75
C LEU A 65 -10.39 3.04 5.17
N ASP A 66 -9.48 3.85 5.71
CA ASP A 66 -9.53 4.29 7.11
C ASP A 66 -9.55 5.84 7.22
N ALA A 67 -9.80 6.54 6.11
CA ALA A 67 -10.04 7.97 6.04
C ALA A 67 -10.81 8.35 4.76
N ASP A 68 -11.50 9.51 4.76
CA ASP A 68 -12.00 10.11 3.53
C ASP A 68 -10.84 10.58 2.65
N LEU A 69 -10.92 10.32 1.35
CA LEU A 69 -9.88 10.69 0.39
C LEU A 69 -10.41 11.66 -0.66
N ASP A 70 -9.67 12.71 -0.90
CA ASP A 70 -9.91 13.67 -1.98
C ASP A 70 -8.89 13.44 -3.10
N LEU A 71 -9.37 13.00 -4.27
CA LEU A 71 -8.55 12.74 -5.44
C LEU A 71 -8.45 13.95 -6.39
N THR A 72 -8.72 15.17 -5.91
CA THR A 72 -8.54 16.39 -6.73
C THR A 72 -7.14 16.40 -7.35
N GLY A 73 -7.10 16.58 -8.68
CA GLY A 73 -5.88 16.60 -9.47
C GLY A 73 -5.30 15.24 -9.85
N VAL A 74 -5.98 14.14 -9.50
CA VAL A 74 -5.63 12.79 -9.95
C VAL A 74 -6.57 12.41 -11.09
N VAL A 75 -5.99 12.06 -12.22
CA VAL A 75 -6.72 11.37 -13.29
C VAL A 75 -6.77 9.89 -12.93
N TRP A 76 -7.98 9.39 -12.69
CA TRP A 76 -8.18 8.04 -12.17
C TRP A 76 -8.14 7.00 -13.28
N LYS A 77 -7.26 6.03 -13.12
CA LYS A 77 -7.25 4.80 -13.91
C LYS A 77 -7.93 3.70 -13.07
N PRO A 78 -9.01 3.05 -13.58
CA PRO A 78 -9.66 1.96 -12.85
C PRO A 78 -8.68 0.85 -12.47
N ILE A 79 -8.77 0.39 -11.23
CA ILE A 79 -7.87 -0.63 -10.65
C ILE A 79 -8.12 -1.98 -11.32
N GLY A 80 -7.06 -2.73 -11.65
CA GLY A 80 -7.16 -4.06 -12.23
C GLY A 80 -7.46 -4.04 -13.73
N SER A 81 -7.04 -3.00 -14.45
CA SER A 81 -7.25 -2.87 -15.90
C SER A 81 -6.06 -3.32 -16.74
N VAL A 82 -5.33 -4.34 -16.30
CA VAL A 82 -4.15 -4.85 -17.02
C VAL A 82 -4.51 -6.07 -17.83
N PHE A 83 -4.37 -5.94 -19.15
CA PHE A 83 -4.66 -6.99 -20.12
C PHE A 83 -3.39 -7.34 -20.90
N ALA A 84 -3.28 -8.61 -21.31
CA ALA A 84 -2.28 -9.05 -22.26
C ALA A 84 -2.58 -8.55 -23.67
N THR A 85 -1.61 -8.69 -24.58
CA THR A 85 -1.76 -8.30 -25.99
C THR A 85 -2.83 -9.11 -26.75
N ASP A 86 -3.19 -10.29 -26.24
CA ASP A 86 -4.28 -11.12 -26.77
C ASP A 86 -5.65 -10.78 -26.15
N GLY A 87 -5.74 -9.76 -25.30
CA GLY A 87 -6.96 -9.34 -24.63
C GLY A 87 -7.29 -10.14 -23.38
N THR A 88 -6.45 -11.09 -22.96
CA THR A 88 -6.68 -11.82 -21.71
C THR A 88 -6.38 -10.94 -20.51
N LEU A 89 -7.24 -11.03 -19.47
CA LEU A 89 -7.03 -10.33 -18.21
C LEU A 89 -5.81 -10.88 -17.50
N GLN A 90 -4.82 -10.02 -17.24
CA GLN A 90 -3.58 -10.41 -16.58
C GLN A 90 -3.61 -10.20 -15.08
N ASN A 91 -4.00 -9.00 -14.66
CA ASN A 91 -3.98 -8.61 -13.26
C ASN A 91 -5.32 -8.01 -12.86
N TYR A 92 -5.78 -8.37 -11.67
CA TYR A 92 -7.05 -8.00 -11.09
C TYR A 92 -6.92 -8.00 -9.57
N PHE A 93 -7.89 -7.38 -8.90
CA PHE A 93 -7.99 -7.47 -7.47
C PHE A 93 -8.75 -8.73 -7.05
N SER A 94 -8.13 -9.55 -6.22
CA SER A 94 -8.78 -10.58 -5.41
C SER A 94 -8.56 -10.21 -3.95
N GLY A 95 -9.54 -10.44 -3.10
CA GLY A 95 -9.44 -10.13 -1.68
C GLY A 95 -10.62 -9.34 -1.19
N LYS A 96 -10.45 -8.69 -0.04
CA LYS A 96 -11.51 -7.95 0.64
C LYS A 96 -11.15 -6.48 0.70
N PHE A 97 -12.02 -5.63 0.17
CA PHE A 97 -11.88 -4.17 0.26
C PHE A 97 -13.02 -3.60 1.10
N TYR A 98 -12.68 -3.09 2.27
CA TYR A 98 -13.63 -2.49 3.20
C TYR A 98 -13.51 -0.97 3.19
N GLY A 99 -14.53 -0.29 2.68
CA GLY A 99 -14.61 1.17 2.65
C GLY A 99 -14.93 1.80 4.01
N ASN A 100 -15.43 0.99 4.97
CA ASN A 100 -15.72 1.39 6.35
C ASN A 100 -16.61 2.64 6.50
N GLY A 101 -17.39 2.97 5.47
CA GLY A 101 -18.24 4.16 5.43
C GLY A 101 -17.52 5.44 5.02
N TYR A 102 -16.20 5.38 4.74
CA TYR A 102 -15.46 6.52 4.21
C TYR A 102 -15.75 6.76 2.73
N THR A 103 -15.46 7.98 2.28
CA THR A 103 -15.74 8.45 0.92
C THR A 103 -14.45 8.71 0.16
N ILE A 104 -14.39 8.25 -1.09
CA ILE A 104 -13.41 8.67 -2.07
C ILE A 104 -14.09 9.66 -3.02
N SER A 105 -13.63 10.89 -3.05
CA SER A 105 -14.24 11.99 -3.80
C SER A 105 -13.38 12.47 -4.96
N ASN A 106 -14.00 13.20 -5.89
CA ASN A 106 -13.36 13.85 -7.04
C ASN A 106 -12.64 12.87 -7.98
N LEU A 107 -13.20 11.67 -8.22
CA LEU A 107 -12.69 10.77 -9.25
C LEU A 107 -12.84 11.40 -10.62
N ASP A 108 -11.72 11.59 -11.31
CA ASP A 108 -11.65 12.19 -12.64
C ASP A 108 -11.28 11.11 -13.68
N PHE A 109 -12.24 10.78 -14.55
CA PHE A 109 -12.06 9.82 -15.63
C PHE A 109 -11.78 10.47 -17.00
N SER A 110 -11.39 11.74 -17.02
CA SER A 110 -11.26 12.52 -18.25
C SER A 110 -10.32 11.91 -19.29
N GLU A 111 -9.31 11.16 -18.84
CA GLU A 111 -8.41 10.47 -19.77
C GLU A 111 -8.99 9.22 -20.42
N ASN A 112 -10.07 8.67 -19.90
CA ASN A 112 -10.68 7.46 -20.45
C ASN A 112 -11.62 7.77 -21.62
N TYR A 113 -12.00 9.04 -21.79
CA TYR A 113 -12.86 9.44 -22.91
C TYR A 113 -12.12 9.38 -24.25
N GLY A 114 -12.63 8.57 -25.16
CA GLY A 114 -12.17 8.51 -26.56
C GLY A 114 -10.84 7.80 -26.81
N LYS A 115 -10.22 7.19 -25.80
CA LYS A 115 -8.93 6.52 -25.97
C LYS A 115 -9.02 5.02 -26.24
N THR A 116 -10.12 4.39 -25.92
CA THR A 116 -10.35 2.94 -26.12
C THR A 116 -11.74 2.68 -26.68
N GLU A 117 -11.90 1.57 -27.38
CA GLU A 117 -13.19 1.11 -27.88
C GLU A 117 -14.16 0.77 -26.73
N TYR A 118 -13.61 0.38 -25.57
CA TYR A 118 -14.36 0.05 -24.36
C TYR A 118 -13.74 0.76 -23.14
N PRO A 119 -14.03 2.06 -22.95
CA PRO A 119 -13.50 2.78 -21.81
C PRO A 119 -14.11 2.28 -20.49
N SER A 120 -13.26 1.98 -19.52
CA SER A 120 -13.70 1.63 -18.16
C SER A 120 -13.92 2.88 -17.32
N PHE A 121 -15.08 2.99 -16.69
CA PHE A 121 -15.45 4.07 -15.78
C PHE A 121 -15.85 3.47 -14.43
N GLY A 122 -14.90 3.24 -13.55
CA GLY A 122 -15.15 2.68 -12.24
C GLY A 122 -13.97 2.88 -11.31
N PHE A 123 -14.18 2.64 -10.04
CA PHE A 123 -13.07 2.58 -9.09
C PHE A 123 -12.20 1.36 -9.37
N PHE A 124 -12.82 0.20 -9.52
CA PHE A 124 -12.22 -1.01 -10.07
C PHE A 124 -12.65 -1.20 -11.53
N SER A 125 -11.76 -1.76 -12.34
CA SER A 125 -12.06 -2.25 -13.68
C SER A 125 -12.48 -3.72 -13.62
N GLU A 126 -11.62 -4.55 -13.06
CA GLU A 126 -11.85 -5.98 -12.94
C GLU A 126 -11.53 -6.46 -11.51
N VAL A 127 -12.40 -7.30 -11.00
CA VAL A 127 -12.25 -7.99 -9.72
C VAL A 127 -12.63 -9.47 -9.90
N TYR A 128 -11.94 -10.34 -9.20
CA TYR A 128 -12.21 -11.78 -9.26
C TYR A 128 -12.11 -12.39 -7.86
N ASP A 129 -13.14 -13.13 -7.45
CA ASP A 129 -13.24 -13.69 -6.10
C ASP A 129 -13.00 -12.64 -4.99
N ALA A 130 -13.56 -11.44 -5.17
CA ALA A 130 -13.37 -10.31 -4.27
C ALA A 130 -14.65 -9.96 -3.50
N GLU A 131 -14.46 -9.43 -2.29
CA GLU A 131 -15.51 -8.82 -1.48
C GLU A 131 -15.26 -7.31 -1.40
N ILE A 132 -16.23 -6.50 -1.78
CA ILE A 132 -16.17 -5.04 -1.68
C ILE A 132 -17.38 -4.57 -0.91
N SER A 133 -17.17 -3.84 0.19
CA SER A 133 -18.26 -3.34 1.01
C SER A 133 -17.98 -1.99 1.65
N GLY A 134 -19.04 -1.25 2.00
CA GLY A 134 -18.97 0.01 2.73
C GLY A 134 -18.22 1.14 2.03
N LEU A 135 -18.04 1.08 0.71
CA LEU A 135 -17.33 2.07 -0.08
C LEU A 135 -18.31 3.09 -0.66
N THR A 136 -18.03 4.37 -0.45
CA THR A 136 -18.72 5.49 -1.11
C THR A 136 -17.79 6.17 -2.10
N ILE A 137 -18.26 6.36 -3.33
CA ILE A 137 -17.51 7.02 -4.40
C ILE A 137 -18.30 8.20 -4.92
N GLN A 138 -17.66 9.36 -5.04
CA GLN A 138 -18.20 10.56 -5.66
C GLN A 138 -17.35 10.93 -6.86
N GLY A 139 -17.96 10.94 -8.03
CA GLY A 139 -17.36 11.42 -9.26
C GLY A 139 -17.26 12.95 -9.30
N LYS A 140 -16.54 13.46 -10.28
CA LYS A 140 -16.42 14.89 -10.60
C LYS A 140 -17.48 15.29 -11.59
#